data_64ac95dee433f5aea68c87a9cc5a3700
#
_entry.id   64ac95dee433f5aea68c87a9cc5a3700
#
_cell.length_a   1.000
_cell.length_b   1.000
_cell.length_c   1.000
_cell.angle_alpha   90.00
_cell.angle_beta   90.00
_cell.angle_gamma   90.00
#
_symmetry.space_group_name_H-M   'P 1'
#
loop_
_entity.id
_entity.type
_entity.pdbx_description
1 polymer ?
#
loop_
_entity_poly.entity_id
_entity_poly.type
_entity_poly.pdbx_seq_one_letter_code
_entity_poly.pdbx_strand_id
1 'polypeptide(L)'
;SFEGSQGSGTAALELTLDIPLLHARDTKVKGIVTLEENVLAMPWPVPPVTDLTGRVTFTEKGAWAERVTAKAFSRDATLNMHTEEDGTISLAFSGLAQPRSVSYFNNNPILAEALTHVKGETSYVGAVSISPATGVSVSVQSDLKGVSTDLPSPLNKSAGSVWPLTFAFSNAGSGKTARHRIAVNVARNRFSGIVEVPAEGSRVSPRGSFAVGRRTYLPRSGFALEITGKTLDADRWQTAGEALIAAAKKLAVTGDTEGGATLERVSVDLEE
;
A
#
# COMPACT_ATOMS: atom_id res chain seq x y z
N SER A 1 0.06 5.33 -15.76
CA SER A 1 1.39 5.88 -16.05
C SER A 1 2.37 5.35 -15.02
N PHE A 2 3.56 4.95 -15.46
CA PHE A 2 4.68 4.56 -14.60
C PHE A 2 5.57 5.76 -14.25
N GLU A 3 5.06 6.96 -14.38
CA GLU A 3 5.79 8.18 -14.01
C GLU A 3 6.23 8.13 -12.55
N GLY A 4 7.49 8.46 -12.31
CA GLY A 4 8.10 8.38 -10.98
C GLY A 4 8.63 6.98 -10.59
N SER A 5 8.44 5.95 -11.42
CA SER A 5 9.07 4.66 -11.18
C SER A 5 10.54 4.69 -11.57
N GLN A 6 11.37 4.03 -10.77
CA GLN A 6 12.81 3.88 -11.02
C GLN A 6 13.16 2.40 -11.05
N GLY A 7 13.90 2.00 -12.08
CA GLY A 7 14.42 0.65 -12.23
C GLY A 7 15.94 0.65 -12.30
N SER A 8 16.57 -0.37 -11.74
CA SER A 8 18.00 -0.61 -11.90
C SER A 8 18.27 -2.11 -12.04
N GLY A 9 19.40 -2.47 -12.63
CA GLY A 9 19.77 -3.84 -12.94
C GLY A 9 19.95 -4.05 -14.44
N THR A 10 20.09 -5.29 -14.85
CA THR A 10 20.27 -5.71 -16.23
C THR A 10 19.09 -6.55 -16.70
N ALA A 11 18.69 -6.37 -17.95
CA ALA A 11 17.67 -7.18 -18.58
C ALA A 11 18.11 -7.60 -19.98
N ALA A 12 17.85 -8.85 -20.36
CA ALA A 12 18.02 -9.30 -21.72
C ALA A 12 16.69 -9.19 -22.47
N LEU A 13 16.73 -8.64 -23.69
CA LEU A 13 15.57 -8.52 -24.56
C LEU A 13 15.76 -9.39 -25.82
N GLU A 14 14.84 -10.30 -26.04
CA GLU A 14 14.66 -11.01 -27.30
C GLU A 14 13.44 -10.43 -28.02
N LEU A 15 13.60 -9.98 -29.27
CA LEU A 15 12.53 -9.33 -30.03
C LEU A 15 12.38 -9.98 -31.41
N THR A 16 11.17 -10.36 -31.75
CA THR A 16 10.76 -10.84 -33.06
C THR A 16 9.73 -9.86 -33.64
N LEU A 17 10.00 -9.37 -34.85
CA LEU A 17 9.12 -8.50 -35.62
C LEU A 17 8.69 -9.18 -36.92
N ASP A 18 7.39 -9.21 -37.17
CA ASP A 18 6.82 -9.63 -38.47
C ASP A 18 6.16 -8.37 -39.08
N ILE A 19 6.83 -7.84 -40.12
CA ILE A 19 6.45 -6.57 -40.76
C ILE A 19 5.97 -6.84 -42.17
N PRO A 20 4.63 -6.88 -42.42
CA PRO A 20 4.09 -7.00 -43.77
C PRO A 20 4.39 -5.72 -44.57
N LEU A 21 5.18 -5.88 -45.64
CA LEU A 21 5.66 -4.73 -46.45
C LEU A 21 4.53 -3.88 -47.08
N LEU A 22 3.39 -4.50 -47.37
CA LEU A 22 2.24 -3.79 -47.96
C LEU A 22 1.24 -3.23 -46.93
N HIS A 23 1.30 -3.69 -45.67
CA HIS A 23 0.36 -3.32 -44.60
C HIS A 23 1.11 -3.17 -43.31
N ALA A 24 1.98 -2.18 -43.18
CA ALA A 24 2.82 -1.95 -41.98
C ALA A 24 2.04 -1.79 -40.67
N ARG A 25 0.73 -1.49 -40.73
CA ARG A 25 -0.16 -1.45 -39.54
C ARG A 25 -0.48 -2.83 -38.97
N ASP A 26 -0.26 -3.91 -39.73
CA ASP A 26 -0.49 -5.29 -39.31
C ASP A 26 0.78 -5.93 -38.75
N THR A 27 1.78 -5.11 -38.39
CA THR A 27 3.02 -5.55 -37.77
C THR A 27 2.71 -6.30 -36.47
N LYS A 28 3.24 -7.52 -36.37
CA LYS A 28 3.19 -8.32 -35.14
C LYS A 28 4.50 -8.21 -34.40
N VAL A 29 4.39 -8.01 -33.12
CA VAL A 29 5.53 -7.89 -32.20
C VAL A 29 5.45 -9.03 -31.19
N LYS A 30 6.54 -9.73 -30.98
CA LYS A 30 6.71 -10.68 -29.87
C LYS A 30 8.05 -10.45 -29.24
N GLY A 31 8.05 -10.18 -27.93
CA GLY A 31 9.27 -10.00 -27.18
C GLY A 31 9.27 -10.76 -25.86
N ILE A 32 10.47 -11.06 -25.40
CA ILE A 32 10.71 -11.65 -24.08
C ILE A 32 11.76 -10.79 -23.40
N VAL A 33 11.41 -10.27 -22.22
CA VAL A 33 12.36 -9.62 -21.32
C VAL A 33 12.71 -10.59 -20.21
N THR A 34 13.98 -10.91 -20.07
CA THR A 34 14.51 -11.70 -18.96
C THR A 34 15.12 -10.75 -17.95
N LEU A 35 14.62 -10.78 -16.71
CA LEU A 35 15.05 -9.98 -15.59
C LEU A 35 15.96 -10.82 -14.69
N GLU A 36 17.07 -10.23 -14.22
CA GLU A 36 18.02 -10.89 -13.31
C GLU A 36 18.37 -9.90 -12.19
N GLU A 37 17.89 -10.21 -10.98
CA GLU A 37 18.14 -9.43 -9.76
C GLU A 37 17.87 -7.91 -9.89
N ASN A 38 16.86 -7.54 -10.67
CA ASN A 38 16.52 -6.15 -10.87
C ASN A 38 15.88 -5.53 -9.62
N VAL A 39 16.00 -4.21 -9.50
CA VAL A 39 15.30 -3.42 -8.50
C VAL A 39 14.25 -2.58 -9.20
N LEU A 40 13.04 -2.56 -8.64
CA LEU A 40 11.94 -1.72 -9.10
C LEU A 40 11.40 -0.92 -7.91
N ALA A 41 11.58 0.38 -7.95
CA ALA A 41 10.95 1.32 -7.03
C ALA A 41 9.78 1.99 -7.75
N MET A 42 8.61 1.84 -7.19
CA MET A 42 7.39 2.47 -7.69
C MET A 42 6.96 3.59 -6.73
N PRO A 43 6.20 4.58 -7.23
CA PRO A 43 5.64 5.59 -6.35
C PRO A 43 4.80 4.94 -5.24
N TRP A 44 4.79 5.61 -4.09
CA TRP A 44 3.91 5.23 -2.99
C TRP A 44 2.46 4.98 -3.48
N PRO A 45 1.74 3.95 -3.00
CA PRO A 45 2.00 3.16 -1.80
C PRO A 45 2.71 1.80 -2.02
N VAL A 46 3.30 1.56 -3.18
CA VAL A 46 3.92 0.27 -3.49
C VAL A 46 5.33 0.24 -2.92
N PRO A 47 5.67 -0.74 -2.07
CA PRO A 47 7.03 -0.87 -1.57
C PRO A 47 8.00 -1.17 -2.71
N PRO A 48 9.27 -0.76 -2.59
CA PRO A 48 10.29 -1.16 -3.55
C PRO A 48 10.46 -2.68 -3.54
N VAL A 49 10.69 -3.22 -4.73
CA VAL A 49 10.88 -4.64 -4.98
C VAL A 49 12.32 -4.84 -5.43
N THR A 50 13.04 -5.75 -4.79
CA THR A 50 14.43 -6.11 -5.13
C THR A 50 14.53 -7.55 -5.59
N ASP A 51 15.68 -7.93 -6.12
CA ASP A 51 16.00 -9.28 -6.60
C ASP A 51 14.92 -9.81 -7.59
N LEU A 52 14.35 -8.89 -8.38
CA LEU A 52 13.30 -9.21 -9.33
C LEU A 52 13.88 -10.06 -10.46
N THR A 53 13.46 -11.32 -10.51
CA THR A 53 13.99 -12.32 -11.43
C THR A 53 12.86 -13.07 -12.10
N GLY A 54 12.90 -13.18 -13.43
CA GLY A 54 11.87 -13.88 -14.19
C GLY A 54 11.79 -13.44 -15.64
N ARG A 55 10.74 -13.88 -16.33
CA ARG A 55 10.50 -13.57 -17.75
C ARG A 55 9.17 -12.87 -17.92
N VAL A 56 9.20 -11.79 -18.69
CA VAL A 56 8.01 -11.08 -19.14
C VAL A 56 7.91 -11.25 -20.65
N THR A 57 6.84 -11.85 -21.10
CA THR A 57 6.52 -11.95 -22.52
C THR A 57 5.55 -10.86 -22.91
N PHE A 58 5.73 -10.23 -24.08
CA PHE A 58 4.81 -9.21 -24.58
C PHE A 58 4.58 -9.36 -26.09
N THR A 59 3.43 -8.85 -26.50
CA THR A 59 3.04 -8.71 -27.91
C THR A 59 2.40 -7.33 -28.10
N GLU A 60 1.96 -7.03 -29.32
CA GLU A 60 1.15 -5.84 -29.61
C GLU A 60 -0.18 -5.80 -28.85
N LYS A 61 -0.62 -6.93 -28.27
CA LYS A 61 -1.88 -7.03 -27.51
C LYS A 61 -1.72 -6.87 -26.00
N GLY A 62 -0.49 -7.01 -25.50
CA GLY A 62 -0.24 -6.91 -24.07
C GLY A 62 0.97 -7.71 -23.60
N ALA A 63 1.12 -7.79 -22.29
CA ALA A 63 2.23 -8.47 -21.64
C ALA A 63 1.74 -9.45 -20.57
N TRP A 64 2.51 -10.49 -20.32
CA TRP A 64 2.26 -11.46 -19.26
C TRP A 64 3.57 -12.00 -18.69
N ALA A 65 3.51 -12.35 -17.42
CA ALA A 65 4.61 -12.97 -16.72
C ALA A 65 4.07 -13.95 -15.68
N GLU A 66 4.69 -15.09 -15.56
CA GLU A 66 4.35 -16.10 -14.57
C GLU A 66 5.54 -16.37 -13.65
N ARG A 67 5.26 -16.48 -12.34
CA ARG A 67 6.24 -16.82 -11.31
C ARG A 67 7.50 -15.95 -11.32
N VAL A 68 7.34 -14.66 -11.53
CA VAL A 68 8.44 -13.73 -11.30
C VAL A 68 8.71 -13.71 -9.79
N THR A 69 9.94 -13.98 -9.39
CA THR A 69 10.39 -13.97 -8.00
C THR A 69 10.97 -12.61 -7.66
N ALA A 70 10.84 -12.21 -6.42
CA ALA A 70 11.34 -10.93 -5.94
C ALA A 70 11.47 -10.94 -4.41
N LYS A 71 12.01 -9.87 -3.84
CA LYS A 71 11.89 -9.56 -2.43
C LYS A 71 11.09 -8.30 -2.21
N ALA A 72 10.08 -8.39 -1.36
CA ALA A 72 9.28 -7.26 -0.88
C ALA A 72 9.10 -7.40 0.65
N PHE A 73 9.04 -6.28 1.38
CA PHE A 73 8.96 -6.30 2.85
C PHE A 73 10.05 -7.15 3.52
N SER A 74 11.27 -7.12 2.96
CA SER A 74 12.45 -7.88 3.39
C SER A 74 12.31 -9.40 3.33
N ARG A 75 11.36 -9.93 2.55
CA ARG A 75 11.08 -11.35 2.39
C ARG A 75 10.74 -11.71 0.94
N ASP A 76 10.80 -13.00 0.66
CA ASP A 76 10.50 -13.53 -0.67
C ASP A 76 9.04 -13.28 -1.04
N ALA A 77 8.83 -12.92 -2.29
CA ALA A 77 7.55 -12.72 -2.92
C ALA A 77 7.53 -13.31 -4.33
N THR A 78 6.34 -13.65 -4.80
CA THR A 78 6.08 -14.09 -6.17
C THR A 78 5.03 -13.20 -6.80
N LEU A 79 5.19 -12.95 -8.10
CA LEU A 79 4.30 -12.10 -8.90
C LEU A 79 3.87 -12.84 -10.16
N ASN A 80 2.62 -12.65 -10.55
CA ASN A 80 2.10 -12.97 -11.87
C ASN A 80 1.50 -11.70 -12.46
N MET A 81 1.64 -11.52 -13.78
CA MET A 81 1.13 -10.33 -14.47
C MET A 81 0.47 -10.74 -15.77
N HIS A 82 -0.61 -10.08 -16.12
CA HIS A 82 -1.21 -10.17 -17.45
C HIS A 82 -1.92 -8.86 -17.82
N THR A 83 -2.05 -8.64 -19.10
CA THR A 83 -2.83 -7.53 -19.64
C THR A 83 -4.20 -8.07 -20.07
N GLU A 84 -5.26 -7.41 -19.60
CA GLU A 84 -6.65 -7.69 -19.95
C GLU A 84 -7.00 -7.14 -21.35
N GLU A 85 -8.14 -7.53 -21.90
CA GLU A 85 -8.60 -7.08 -23.22
C GLU A 85 -8.83 -5.56 -23.31
N ASP A 86 -9.18 -4.90 -22.20
CA ASP A 86 -9.36 -3.46 -22.12
C ASP A 86 -8.06 -2.67 -21.92
N GLY A 87 -6.92 -3.35 -21.93
CA GLY A 87 -5.58 -2.78 -21.70
C GLY A 87 -5.23 -2.60 -20.23
N THR A 88 -6.07 -3.04 -19.31
CA THR A 88 -5.75 -3.05 -17.88
C THR A 88 -4.64 -4.05 -17.59
N ILE A 89 -3.60 -3.63 -16.87
CA ILE A 89 -2.53 -4.51 -16.38
C ILE A 89 -2.92 -5.01 -15.00
N SER A 90 -3.06 -6.31 -14.87
CA SER A 90 -3.37 -7.00 -13.61
C SER A 90 -2.15 -7.74 -13.10
N LEU A 91 -1.74 -7.43 -11.85
CA LEU A 91 -0.68 -8.14 -11.14
C LEU A 91 -1.29 -8.82 -9.91
N ALA A 92 -1.02 -10.11 -9.75
CA ALA A 92 -1.29 -10.83 -8.52
C ALA A 92 0.04 -11.14 -7.83
N PHE A 93 0.12 -10.94 -6.54
CA PHE A 93 1.34 -11.20 -5.78
C PHE A 93 1.05 -11.85 -4.44
N SER A 94 2.04 -12.60 -3.94
CA SER A 94 2.00 -13.21 -2.62
C SER A 94 3.39 -13.31 -2.03
N GLY A 95 3.48 -13.35 -0.71
CA GLY A 95 4.78 -13.42 -0.04
C GLY A 95 4.66 -13.47 1.47
N LEU A 96 5.82 -13.30 2.11
CA LEU A 96 5.95 -13.08 3.55
C LEU A 96 6.32 -11.63 3.80
N ALA A 97 5.87 -11.08 4.93
CA ALA A 97 6.21 -9.73 5.34
C ALA A 97 6.73 -9.73 6.78
N GLN A 98 7.83 -9.01 6.98
CA GLN A 98 8.36 -8.68 8.30
C GLN A 98 8.25 -7.16 8.52
N PRO A 99 7.11 -6.66 8.98
CA PRO A 99 6.77 -5.23 8.92
C PRO A 99 7.80 -4.32 9.59
N ARG A 100 8.36 -4.73 10.73
CA ARG A 100 9.33 -3.93 11.49
C ARG A 100 10.66 -3.71 10.76
N SER A 101 11.05 -4.63 9.88
CA SER A 101 12.35 -4.59 9.19
C SER A 101 12.34 -3.76 7.90
N VAL A 102 11.22 -3.13 7.55
CA VAL A 102 11.07 -2.46 6.26
C VAL A 102 11.45 -0.99 6.36
N SER A 103 12.62 -0.65 5.85
CA SER A 103 13.13 0.73 5.79
C SER A 103 12.21 1.70 5.02
N TYR A 104 11.38 1.19 4.12
CA TYR A 104 10.38 1.96 3.37
C TYR A 104 9.45 2.78 4.27
N PHE A 105 9.12 2.26 5.46
CA PHE A 105 8.23 2.96 6.40
C PHE A 105 8.98 4.00 7.26
N ASN A 106 10.31 4.01 7.25
CA ASN A 106 11.09 4.94 8.06
C ASN A 106 10.90 6.41 7.65
N ASN A 107 10.48 6.66 6.41
CA ASN A 107 10.19 8.01 5.93
C ASN A 107 8.88 8.59 6.51
N ASN A 108 8.05 7.77 7.17
CA ASN A 108 6.88 8.23 7.89
C ASN A 108 7.08 7.95 9.39
N PRO A 109 7.40 8.95 10.19
CA PRO A 109 7.74 8.77 11.61
C PRO A 109 6.59 8.19 12.44
N ILE A 110 5.32 8.46 12.09
CA ILE A 110 4.15 7.89 12.77
C ILE A 110 4.08 6.39 12.51
N LEU A 111 4.25 5.98 11.26
CA LEU A 111 4.21 4.58 10.88
C LEU A 111 5.44 3.84 11.43
N ALA A 112 6.62 4.44 11.37
CA ALA A 112 7.83 3.90 11.95
C ALA A 112 7.65 3.65 13.45
N GLU A 113 7.08 4.61 14.21
CA GLU A 113 6.79 4.46 15.63
C GLU A 113 5.78 3.32 15.88
N ALA A 114 4.66 3.30 15.16
CA ALA A 114 3.67 2.24 15.29
C ALA A 114 4.26 0.84 15.03
N LEU A 115 5.18 0.71 14.09
CA LEU A 115 5.85 -0.54 13.76
C LEU A 115 6.87 -0.99 14.81
N THR A 116 7.33 -0.12 15.72
CA THR A 116 8.16 -0.55 16.86
C THR A 116 7.42 -1.53 17.77
N HIS A 117 6.09 -1.42 17.82
CA HIS A 117 5.20 -2.28 18.59
C HIS A 117 4.82 -3.58 17.87
N VAL A 118 5.27 -3.78 16.62
CA VAL A 118 4.94 -4.94 15.80
C VAL A 118 6.14 -5.87 15.71
N LYS A 119 5.94 -7.16 16.00
CA LYS A 119 6.98 -8.21 15.94
C LYS A 119 6.47 -9.40 15.16
N GLY A 120 7.39 -10.13 14.51
CA GLY A 120 7.10 -11.37 13.82
C GLY A 120 6.93 -11.19 12.31
N GLU A 121 6.38 -12.22 11.68
CA GLU A 121 6.26 -12.36 10.24
C GLU A 121 4.89 -12.93 9.89
N THR A 122 4.34 -12.54 8.76
CA THR A 122 3.05 -13.03 8.27
C THR A 122 3.03 -13.18 6.76
N SER A 123 2.20 -14.08 6.25
CA SER A 123 1.91 -14.19 4.83
C SER A 123 0.92 -13.11 4.38
N TYR A 124 1.04 -12.70 3.12
CA TYR A 124 0.07 -11.83 2.48
C TYR A 124 -0.18 -12.26 1.03
N VAL A 125 -1.34 -11.88 0.54
CA VAL A 125 -1.69 -11.92 -0.88
C VAL A 125 -2.21 -10.56 -1.30
N GLY A 126 -2.03 -10.22 -2.55
CA GLY A 126 -2.53 -8.93 -3.04
C GLY A 126 -2.64 -8.88 -4.56
N ALA A 127 -3.20 -7.78 -5.02
CA ALA A 127 -3.33 -7.46 -6.43
C ALA A 127 -3.07 -5.97 -6.67
N VAL A 128 -2.48 -5.68 -7.82
CA VAL A 128 -2.39 -4.34 -8.39
C VAL A 128 -3.15 -4.36 -9.71
N SER A 129 -3.97 -3.37 -9.95
CA SER A 129 -4.61 -3.12 -11.23
C SER A 129 -4.22 -1.74 -11.73
N ILE A 130 -3.74 -1.65 -12.95
CA ILE A 130 -3.36 -0.40 -13.62
C ILE A 130 -4.27 -0.27 -14.83
N SER A 131 -5.34 0.49 -14.68
CA SER A 131 -6.35 0.68 -15.72
C SER A 131 -6.19 2.03 -16.42
N PRO A 132 -6.26 2.08 -17.76
CA PRO A 132 -6.31 3.35 -18.49
C PRO A 132 -7.46 4.25 -18.09
N ALA A 133 -8.59 3.67 -17.65
CA ALA A 133 -9.80 4.40 -17.29
C ALA A 133 -9.81 4.89 -15.84
N THR A 134 -9.33 4.09 -14.88
CA THR A 134 -9.48 4.36 -13.44
C THR A 134 -8.16 4.57 -12.71
N GLY A 135 -7.04 4.41 -13.41
CA GLY A 135 -5.70 4.53 -12.82
C GLY A 135 -5.30 3.30 -12.00
N VAL A 136 -4.54 3.52 -10.95
CA VAL A 136 -3.94 2.46 -10.13
C VAL A 136 -4.85 2.11 -8.94
N SER A 137 -5.03 0.82 -8.71
CA SER A 137 -5.58 0.29 -7.47
C SER A 137 -4.71 -0.83 -6.92
N VAL A 138 -4.63 -0.93 -5.59
CA VAL A 138 -3.88 -1.96 -4.88
C VAL A 138 -4.77 -2.54 -3.81
N SER A 139 -4.76 -3.85 -3.67
CA SER A 139 -5.41 -4.56 -2.57
C SER A 139 -4.43 -5.53 -1.93
N VAL A 140 -4.42 -5.61 -0.60
CA VAL A 140 -3.61 -6.57 0.15
C VAL A 140 -4.45 -7.20 1.25
N GLN A 141 -4.27 -8.48 1.45
CA GLN A 141 -4.93 -9.27 2.49
C GLN A 141 -3.90 -10.09 3.25
N SER A 142 -4.12 -10.24 4.55
CA SER A 142 -3.34 -11.11 5.44
C SER A 142 -4.25 -11.58 6.58
N ASP A 143 -3.91 -12.69 7.20
CA ASP A 143 -4.53 -13.13 8.45
C ASP A 143 -3.76 -12.66 9.69
N LEU A 144 -2.64 -11.98 9.49
CA LEU A 144 -1.70 -11.52 10.51
C LEU A 144 -1.25 -12.62 11.51
N LYS A 145 -1.42 -13.90 11.15
CA LYS A 145 -0.87 -15.01 11.96
C LYS A 145 0.65 -14.93 11.93
N GLY A 146 1.29 -15.11 13.09
CA GLY A 146 2.74 -14.94 13.23
C GLY A 146 3.17 -13.55 13.70
N VAL A 147 2.30 -12.53 13.55
CA VAL A 147 2.57 -11.17 14.05
C VAL A 147 1.98 -10.99 15.44
N SER A 148 2.73 -10.35 16.33
CA SER A 148 2.27 -9.89 17.65
C SER A 148 2.41 -8.38 17.78
N THR A 149 1.55 -7.77 18.62
CA THR A 149 1.66 -6.36 19.00
C THR A 149 1.60 -6.22 20.51
N ASP A 150 2.35 -5.27 21.07
CA ASP A 150 2.33 -4.89 22.48
C ASP A 150 1.55 -3.59 22.75
N LEU A 151 0.80 -3.11 21.75
CA LEU A 151 -0.12 -1.98 21.88
C LEU A 151 -1.17 -2.25 22.98
N PRO A 152 -1.74 -1.21 23.59
CA PRO A 152 -2.82 -1.38 24.58
C PRO A 152 -4.06 -2.07 23.99
N SER A 153 -4.86 -2.73 24.85
CA SER A 153 -6.17 -3.27 24.46
C SER A 153 -7.04 -2.18 23.82
N PRO A 154 -7.78 -2.47 22.74
CA PRO A 154 -8.00 -3.76 22.11
C PRO A 154 -6.99 -4.13 20.99
N LEU A 155 -5.86 -3.42 20.86
CA LEU A 155 -4.89 -3.60 19.79
C LEU A 155 -3.74 -4.55 20.17
N ASN A 156 -3.71 -5.07 21.39
CA ASN A 156 -2.76 -6.12 21.77
C ASN A 156 -3.08 -7.44 21.08
N LYS A 157 -2.08 -8.07 20.49
CA LYS A 157 -2.25 -9.30 19.70
C LYS A 157 -1.14 -10.28 19.98
N SER A 158 -1.50 -11.53 20.26
CA SER A 158 -0.55 -12.64 20.30
C SER A 158 -0.24 -13.16 18.90
N ALA A 159 0.97 -13.68 18.69
CA ALA A 159 1.41 -14.21 17.39
C ALA A 159 0.51 -15.34 16.86
N GLY A 160 -0.05 -16.18 17.75
CA GLY A 160 -0.91 -17.30 17.36
C GLY A 160 -2.33 -16.91 16.96
N SER A 161 -2.79 -15.70 17.30
CA SER A 161 -4.15 -15.26 16.95
C SER A 161 -4.27 -14.82 15.49
N VAL A 162 -5.42 -15.12 14.87
CA VAL A 162 -5.75 -14.73 13.50
C VAL A 162 -6.53 -13.43 13.52
N TRP A 163 -5.97 -12.41 12.87
CA TRP A 163 -6.59 -11.10 12.69
C TRP A 163 -6.64 -10.76 11.21
N PRO A 164 -7.77 -10.96 10.53
CA PRO A 164 -7.89 -10.57 9.13
C PRO A 164 -7.55 -9.09 8.92
N LEU A 165 -6.63 -8.82 8.00
CA LEU A 165 -6.26 -7.49 7.54
C LEU A 165 -6.68 -7.33 6.10
N THR A 166 -7.28 -6.20 5.78
CA THR A 166 -7.46 -5.72 4.41
C THR A 166 -6.87 -4.32 4.28
N PHE A 167 -6.11 -4.12 3.23
CA PHE A 167 -5.60 -2.81 2.80
C PHE A 167 -6.07 -2.57 1.37
N ALA A 168 -6.50 -1.37 1.08
CA ALA A 168 -6.87 -0.94 -0.26
C ALA A 168 -6.33 0.47 -0.53
N PHE A 169 -5.80 0.63 -1.74
CA PHE A 169 -5.45 1.93 -2.32
C PHE A 169 -6.19 2.08 -3.64
N SER A 170 -6.66 3.27 -3.95
CA SER A 170 -7.25 3.59 -5.24
C SER A 170 -7.16 5.08 -5.55
N ASN A 171 -7.19 5.41 -6.83
CA ASN A 171 -7.39 6.78 -7.26
C ASN A 171 -8.88 7.15 -7.16
N ALA A 172 -9.17 8.40 -6.85
CA ALA A 172 -10.51 8.95 -6.75
C ALA A 172 -10.54 10.37 -7.30
N GLY A 173 -11.62 10.74 -8.01
CA GLY A 173 -11.73 12.05 -8.65
C GLY A 173 -10.81 12.18 -9.87
N SER A 174 -10.76 13.39 -10.43
CA SER A 174 -9.94 13.72 -11.60
C SER A 174 -9.52 15.19 -11.59
N GLY A 175 -8.45 15.51 -12.32
CA GLY A 175 -7.93 16.87 -12.45
C GLY A 175 -7.69 17.53 -11.09
N LYS A 176 -8.20 18.73 -10.86
CA LYS A 176 -8.00 19.50 -9.62
C LYS A 176 -8.64 18.86 -8.37
N THR A 177 -9.48 17.85 -8.54
CA THR A 177 -10.11 17.09 -7.44
C THR A 177 -9.54 15.70 -7.28
N ALA A 178 -8.51 15.34 -8.05
CA ALA A 178 -7.86 14.05 -7.99
C ALA A 178 -7.24 13.80 -6.60
N ARG A 179 -7.41 12.60 -6.08
CA ARG A 179 -6.91 12.20 -4.76
C ARG A 179 -6.61 10.71 -4.74
N HIS A 180 -5.79 10.33 -3.80
CA HIS A 180 -5.50 8.93 -3.47
C HIS A 180 -6.30 8.56 -2.22
N ARG A 181 -7.05 7.47 -2.31
CA ARG A 181 -7.79 6.90 -1.19
C ARG A 181 -7.08 5.67 -0.66
N ILE A 182 -6.89 5.63 0.64
CA ILE A 182 -6.32 4.50 1.37
C ILE A 182 -7.35 4.05 2.39
N ALA A 183 -7.57 2.75 2.47
CA ALA A 183 -8.41 2.15 3.49
C ALA A 183 -7.70 0.95 4.12
N VAL A 184 -7.81 0.82 5.43
CA VAL A 184 -7.30 -0.32 6.18
C VAL A 184 -8.36 -0.81 7.15
N ASN A 185 -8.48 -2.14 7.28
CA ASN A 185 -9.32 -2.76 8.28
C ASN A 185 -8.59 -3.95 8.89
N VAL A 186 -8.58 -4.03 10.20
CA VAL A 186 -7.95 -5.11 10.96
C VAL A 186 -8.96 -5.73 11.89
N ALA A 187 -9.04 -7.06 11.87
CA ALA A 187 -9.82 -7.88 12.80
C ALA A 187 -11.28 -7.41 12.94
N ARG A 188 -11.94 -7.21 11.79
CA ARG A 188 -13.35 -6.79 11.75
C ARG A 188 -13.63 -5.51 12.55
N ASN A 189 -12.82 -4.48 12.28
CA ASN A 189 -12.88 -3.14 12.88
C ASN A 189 -12.30 -3.00 14.30
N ARG A 190 -11.46 -3.92 14.78
CA ARG A 190 -10.62 -3.60 15.95
C ARG A 190 -9.76 -2.36 15.70
N PHE A 191 -9.28 -2.24 14.46
CA PHE A 191 -8.75 -1.01 13.91
C PHE A 191 -9.30 -0.80 12.50
N SER A 192 -9.73 0.40 12.20
CA SER A 192 -10.09 0.80 10.83
C SER A 192 -9.57 2.20 10.54
N GLY A 193 -9.16 2.43 9.31
CA GLY A 193 -8.68 3.73 8.86
C GLY A 193 -9.11 3.99 7.42
N ILE A 194 -9.44 5.23 7.11
CA ILE A 194 -9.69 5.71 5.77
C ILE A 194 -9.10 7.11 5.61
N VAL A 195 -8.29 7.30 4.59
CA VAL A 195 -7.61 8.57 4.32
C VAL A 195 -7.74 8.90 2.85
N GLU A 196 -8.00 10.16 2.53
CA GLU A 196 -7.82 10.72 1.20
C GLU A 196 -6.76 11.82 1.24
N VAL A 197 -5.75 11.67 0.38
CA VAL A 197 -4.70 12.68 0.20
C VAL A 197 -4.77 13.23 -1.22
N PRO A 198 -4.44 14.52 -1.45
CA PRO A 198 -4.43 15.09 -2.79
C PRO A 198 -3.45 14.34 -3.69
N ALA A 199 -3.82 14.10 -4.94
CA ALA A 199 -2.88 13.72 -5.97
C ALA A 199 -2.09 14.95 -6.44
N GLU A 200 -0.98 14.71 -7.15
CA GLU A 200 -0.16 15.78 -7.69
C GLU A 200 -0.97 16.75 -8.55
N GLY A 201 -0.79 18.06 -8.36
CA GLY A 201 -1.55 19.10 -9.04
C GLY A 201 -2.99 19.29 -8.53
N SER A 202 -3.43 18.53 -7.54
CA SER A 202 -4.74 18.68 -6.90
C SER A 202 -4.74 19.86 -5.91
N ARG A 203 -5.95 20.44 -5.71
CA ARG A 203 -6.17 21.56 -4.77
C ARG A 203 -7.06 21.18 -3.59
N VAL A 204 -7.31 19.91 -3.39
CA VAL A 204 -8.14 19.44 -2.27
C VAL A 204 -7.29 19.24 -1.02
N SER A 205 -7.87 19.52 0.14
CA SER A 205 -7.22 19.25 1.41
C SER A 205 -7.26 17.75 1.76
N PRO A 206 -6.24 17.23 2.44
CA PRO A 206 -6.26 15.86 2.94
C PRO A 206 -7.35 15.73 4.03
N ARG A 207 -7.95 14.54 4.11
CA ARG A 207 -8.93 14.20 5.12
C ARG A 207 -8.88 12.73 5.46
N GLY A 208 -9.31 12.35 6.65
CA GLY A 208 -9.28 10.96 7.05
C GLY A 208 -9.92 10.70 8.39
N SER A 209 -10.12 9.45 8.68
CA SER A 209 -10.60 9.01 9.99
C SER A 209 -9.97 7.68 10.35
N PHE A 210 -9.69 7.54 11.64
CA PHE A 210 -9.20 6.30 12.23
C PHE A 210 -10.13 5.93 13.39
N ALA A 211 -10.40 4.64 13.52
CA ALA A 211 -11.22 4.16 14.63
C ALA A 211 -10.64 2.87 15.23
N VAL A 212 -10.77 2.77 16.55
CA VAL A 212 -10.47 1.56 17.34
C VAL A 212 -11.79 1.04 17.89
N GLY A 213 -12.05 -0.27 17.70
CA GLY A 213 -13.26 -0.93 18.19
C GLY A 213 -14.49 -0.77 17.31
N ARG A 214 -14.44 0.04 16.27
CA ARG A 214 -15.56 0.28 15.35
C ARG A 214 -15.11 0.54 13.91
N ARG A 215 -16.05 0.51 12.99
CA ARG A 215 -15.83 0.94 11.60
C ARG A 215 -15.78 2.46 11.52
N THR A 216 -14.84 2.98 10.77
CA THR A 216 -14.73 4.41 10.48
C THR A 216 -15.33 4.79 9.13
N TYR A 217 -15.61 6.08 8.96
CA TYR A 217 -16.15 6.68 7.75
C TYR A 217 -15.37 7.95 7.41
N LEU A 218 -15.21 8.22 6.12
CA LEU A 218 -14.49 9.39 5.64
C LEU A 218 -15.24 10.67 6.04
N PRO A 219 -14.62 11.60 6.80
CA PRO A 219 -15.24 12.87 7.16
C PRO A 219 -15.35 13.82 5.96
N ARG A 220 -16.13 14.87 6.06
CA ARG A 220 -16.22 15.90 5.01
C ARG A 220 -14.92 16.69 4.88
N SER A 221 -14.26 16.99 5.98
CA SER A 221 -12.98 17.73 6.09
C SER A 221 -12.16 17.19 7.26
N GLY A 222 -10.87 17.51 7.29
CA GLY A 222 -9.96 17.25 8.41
C GLY A 222 -9.79 15.78 8.79
N PHE A 223 -9.34 15.57 10.02
CA PHE A 223 -9.09 14.25 10.55
C PHE A 223 -9.91 13.97 11.80
N ALA A 224 -10.41 12.74 11.94
CA ALA A 224 -11.13 12.25 13.09
C ALA A 224 -10.48 11.00 13.68
N LEU A 225 -10.46 10.90 15.00
CA LEU A 225 -10.08 9.70 15.74
C LEU A 225 -11.22 9.29 16.65
N GLU A 226 -11.66 8.04 16.54
CA GLU A 226 -12.74 7.48 17.33
C GLU A 226 -12.25 6.22 18.05
N ILE A 227 -12.48 6.14 19.35
CA ILE A 227 -12.11 4.98 20.16
C ILE A 227 -13.38 4.49 20.86
N THR A 228 -13.70 3.22 20.69
CA THR A 228 -14.84 2.56 21.33
C THR A 228 -14.36 1.27 21.98
N GLY A 229 -14.77 1.03 23.23
CA GLY A 229 -14.38 -0.18 23.94
C GLY A 229 -15.03 -0.28 25.31
N LYS A 230 -15.07 -1.49 25.89
CA LYS A 230 -15.63 -1.73 27.23
C LYS A 230 -14.71 -1.24 28.35
N THR A 231 -13.41 -1.30 28.12
CA THR A 231 -12.39 -0.84 29.08
C THR A 231 -11.25 -0.21 28.30
N LEU A 232 -10.81 0.94 28.74
CA LEU A 232 -9.64 1.63 28.21
C LEU A 232 -8.61 1.76 29.34
N ASP A 233 -7.42 1.17 29.13
CA ASP A 233 -6.28 1.41 30.01
C ASP A 233 -5.69 2.78 29.67
N ALA A 234 -6.16 3.81 30.39
CA ALA A 234 -5.85 5.21 30.08
C ALA A 234 -4.34 5.48 30.14
N ASP A 235 -3.64 4.90 31.12
CA ASP A 235 -2.20 5.14 31.32
C ASP A 235 -1.38 4.56 30.16
N ARG A 236 -1.70 3.33 29.73
CA ARG A 236 -1.03 2.70 28.60
C ARG A 236 -1.35 3.39 27.27
N TRP A 237 -2.59 3.85 27.08
CA TRP A 237 -2.97 4.61 25.89
C TRP A 237 -2.36 6.01 25.90
N GLN A 238 -2.21 6.65 27.06
CA GLN A 238 -1.49 7.92 27.16
C GLN A 238 -0.03 7.76 26.71
N THR A 239 0.67 6.77 27.23
CA THR A 239 2.07 6.49 26.86
C THR A 239 2.22 6.23 25.36
N ALA A 240 1.39 5.35 24.79
CA ALA A 240 1.43 5.05 23.36
C ALA A 240 1.03 6.26 22.51
N GLY A 241 0.07 7.04 22.95
CA GLY A 241 -0.40 8.27 22.29
C GLY A 241 0.66 9.37 22.28
N GLU A 242 1.37 9.58 23.39
CA GLU A 242 2.45 10.56 23.49
C GLU A 242 3.58 10.26 22.50
N ALA A 243 3.97 8.98 22.33
CA ALA A 243 4.97 8.55 21.37
C ALA A 243 4.52 8.84 19.92
N LEU A 244 3.27 8.51 19.59
CA LEU A 244 2.70 8.78 18.27
C LEU A 244 2.54 10.28 17.98
N ILE A 245 2.14 11.07 18.97
CA ILE A 245 2.06 12.55 18.86
C ILE A 245 3.44 13.16 18.66
N ALA A 246 4.47 12.67 19.37
CA ALA A 246 5.84 13.12 19.19
C ALA A 246 6.34 12.80 17.76
N ALA A 247 6.02 11.62 17.23
CA ALA A 247 6.32 11.24 15.85
C ALA A 247 5.57 12.13 14.84
N ALA A 248 4.29 12.44 15.09
CA ALA A 248 3.49 13.34 14.25
C ALA A 248 4.04 14.77 14.20
N LYS A 249 4.54 15.29 15.33
CA LYS A 249 5.20 16.60 15.40
C LYS A 249 6.47 16.64 14.54
N LYS A 250 7.25 15.56 14.50
CA LYS A 250 8.42 15.47 13.62
C LYS A 250 8.04 15.57 12.13
N LEU A 251 6.93 14.95 11.74
CA LEU A 251 6.42 15.04 10.37
C LEU A 251 6.01 16.47 9.98
N ALA A 252 5.38 17.20 10.91
CA ALA A 252 4.95 18.59 10.69
C ALA A 252 6.12 19.58 10.54
N VAL A 253 7.29 19.29 11.15
CA VAL A 253 8.49 20.14 11.05
C VAL A 253 9.26 19.91 9.75
N THR A 254 9.16 18.72 9.16
CA THR A 254 9.90 18.34 7.93
C THR A 254 9.11 18.57 6.64
N GLY A 255 7.80 18.87 6.75
CA GLY A 255 6.93 19.06 5.59
C GLY A 255 6.66 20.54 5.30
N ASP A 256 7.13 21.01 4.14
CA ASP A 256 6.70 22.26 3.50
C ASP A 256 5.24 22.09 2.97
N THR A 257 4.33 21.74 3.86
CA THR A 257 2.92 21.61 3.52
C THR A 257 2.16 22.84 4.00
N GLU A 258 1.88 23.75 3.07
CA GLU A 258 0.91 24.85 3.24
C GLU A 258 -0.53 24.37 3.54
N GLY A 259 -0.73 23.14 3.95
CA GLY A 259 -2.00 22.54 4.33
C GLY A 259 -1.84 21.69 5.58
N GLY A 260 -1.69 22.34 6.76
CA GLY A 260 -1.63 21.65 8.04
C GLY A 260 -2.81 20.69 8.21
N ALA A 261 -2.52 19.42 8.50
CA ALA A 261 -3.55 18.45 8.85
C ALA A 261 -4.14 18.83 10.21
N THR A 262 -5.38 19.29 10.23
CA THR A 262 -6.07 19.66 11.45
C THR A 262 -6.82 18.46 12.00
N LEU A 263 -6.52 18.05 13.23
CA LEU A 263 -7.30 17.07 13.95
C LEU A 263 -8.58 17.77 14.46
N GLU A 264 -9.71 17.50 13.80
CA GLU A 264 -10.98 18.20 14.08
C GLU A 264 -11.77 17.53 15.20
N ARG A 265 -11.58 16.22 15.40
CA ARG A 265 -12.40 15.47 16.35
C ARG A 265 -11.64 14.29 16.97
N VAL A 266 -11.71 14.20 18.27
CA VAL A 266 -11.39 12.99 19.05
C VAL A 266 -12.63 12.62 19.85
N SER A 267 -13.12 11.40 19.73
CA SER A 267 -14.19 10.87 20.57
C SER A 267 -13.78 9.56 21.20
N VAL A 268 -14.11 9.40 22.47
CA VAL A 268 -13.92 8.18 23.23
C VAL A 268 -15.27 7.77 23.81
N ASP A 269 -15.80 6.65 23.33
CA ASP A 269 -17.06 6.09 23.79
C ASP A 269 -16.75 4.80 24.58
N LEU A 270 -17.08 4.78 25.87
CA LEU A 270 -17.00 3.59 26.70
C LEU A 270 -18.38 2.94 26.73
N GLU A 271 -18.48 1.70 26.26
CA GLU A 271 -19.70 0.88 26.36
C GLU A 271 -19.85 0.40 27.81
N GLU A 272 -21.04 0.62 28.42
CA GLU A 272 -21.40 0.11 29.75
C GLU A 272 -21.50 -1.43 29.80
#